data_3a8868399f68a4cbaf558ea4d0253607
#
_entry.id   3a8868399f68a4cbaf558ea4d0253607
#
_cell.length_a   1.000
_cell.length_b   1.000
_cell.length_c   1.000
_cell.angle_alpha   90.00
_cell.angle_beta   90.00
_cell.angle_gamma   90.00
#
_symmetry.space_group_name_H-M   'P 1'
#
loop_
_entity.id
_entity.type
_entity.pdbx_description
1 polymer ?
#
loop_
_entity_poly.entity_id
_entity_poly.type
_entity_poly.pdbx_seq_one_letter_code
_entity_poly.pdbx_strand_id
1 'polypeptide(L)'
;MAANSTKTMIIKNGYLFDPLNAIDGEVKDIFIREGKVVSSLSGHEAKDAAVIDARGKTVMPGGVDAHSHVAGTKVNAGRLMRPEDHYKSVRKKTDITHSGSGYTVPSVYKQGYDYAAMGYTTVFEAAMPPLEARHTHEEMRATPILDMGAYMVFGNNWFVMRYLKEGDIEKAAAYVAWMMRTHKAYGIKCVNPAGVENWGWAKNVKGLDEPNIHFEVTSREIIRGLAEVNELLGLPMSLHLHANNLGHPGNWETARDSLMITSSLEPNSKTELEWAQTRESAKRKQTVYLAHAQFSSYGGSSWRDFCSGAPDLAKYINQTENVVIDSGSVPFGPATTMTGDGPAQHDLYMLTGQKWSNCDIEMECGSGVLSLMYLKSSPVHATMW
;
A
#
# COMPACT_ATOMS: atom_id res chain seq x y z
N MET A 1 25.07 -25.74 8.48
CA MET A 1 26.35 -25.03 8.19
C MET A 1 26.01 -23.57 8.02
N ALA A 2 26.39 -22.72 8.96
CA ALA A 2 26.21 -21.27 8.80
C ALA A 2 27.12 -20.82 7.67
N ALA A 3 26.56 -20.32 6.59
CA ALA A 3 27.33 -19.66 5.54
C ALA A 3 28.09 -18.52 6.20
N ASN A 4 29.41 -18.51 6.09
CA ASN A 4 30.24 -17.36 6.41
C ASN A 4 29.73 -16.21 5.51
N SER A 5 28.82 -15.39 6.01
CA SER A 5 28.46 -14.17 5.33
C SER A 5 29.70 -13.30 5.34
N THR A 6 30.32 -13.12 4.19
CA THR A 6 31.44 -12.17 4.03
C THR A 6 30.90 -10.83 4.50
N LYS A 7 31.45 -10.32 5.61
CA LYS A 7 31.05 -9.02 6.18
C LYS A 7 31.21 -7.86 5.21
N THR A 8 31.92 -8.09 4.11
CA THR A 8 32.26 -7.12 3.08
C THR A 8 31.96 -7.63 1.67
N MET A 9 31.50 -6.73 0.81
CA MET A 9 31.21 -6.99 -0.58
C MET A 9 31.59 -5.79 -1.45
N ILE A 10 31.98 -6.05 -2.70
CA ILE A 10 32.22 -5.01 -3.71
C ILE A 10 31.39 -5.34 -4.94
N ILE A 11 30.57 -4.40 -5.39
CA ILE A 11 29.91 -4.46 -6.69
C ILE A 11 30.74 -3.60 -7.63
N LYS A 12 31.38 -4.20 -8.64
CA LYS A 12 32.32 -3.54 -9.54
C LYS A 12 31.74 -3.27 -10.93
N ASN A 13 32.20 -2.19 -11.54
CA ASN A 13 31.96 -1.85 -12.93
C ASN A 13 30.47 -1.65 -13.29
N GLY A 14 29.59 -1.44 -12.32
CA GLY A 14 28.17 -1.23 -12.56
C GLY A 14 27.87 0.18 -13.08
N TYR A 15 26.90 0.31 -13.98
CA TYR A 15 26.34 1.60 -14.37
C TYR A 15 25.32 2.02 -13.32
N LEU A 16 25.72 2.95 -12.45
CA LEU A 16 25.04 3.27 -11.21
C LEU A 16 24.05 4.42 -11.36
N PHE A 17 22.83 4.22 -10.88
CA PHE A 17 21.82 5.25 -10.64
C PHE A 17 21.49 5.30 -9.16
N ASP A 18 21.69 6.47 -8.53
CA ASP A 18 21.32 6.72 -7.14
C ASP A 18 20.94 8.20 -6.97
N PRO A 19 19.68 8.56 -7.24
CA PRO A 19 19.23 9.96 -7.22
C PRO A 19 19.42 10.66 -5.88
N LEU A 20 19.34 9.92 -4.76
CA LEU A 20 19.55 10.51 -3.42
C LEU A 20 21.00 10.96 -3.19
N ASN A 21 21.95 10.33 -3.87
CA ASN A 21 23.37 10.70 -3.83
C ASN A 21 23.82 11.47 -5.09
N ALA A 22 22.85 11.99 -5.87
CA ALA A 22 23.08 12.75 -7.11
C ALA A 22 23.93 11.96 -8.16
N ILE A 23 23.76 10.64 -8.22
CA ILE A 23 24.40 9.77 -9.21
C ILE A 23 23.39 9.46 -10.30
N ASP A 24 23.63 9.96 -11.48
CA ASP A 24 22.75 9.84 -12.65
C ASP A 24 23.50 9.15 -13.80
N GLY A 25 23.77 7.85 -13.62
CA GLY A 25 24.33 7.02 -14.68
C GLY A 25 25.83 7.16 -14.89
N GLU A 26 26.62 6.74 -13.94
CA GLU A 26 28.10 6.64 -14.06
C GLU A 26 28.59 5.23 -13.73
N VAL A 27 29.69 4.82 -14.35
CA VAL A 27 30.34 3.55 -13.98
C VAL A 27 31.12 3.73 -12.69
N LYS A 28 30.68 3.02 -11.64
CA LYS A 28 31.24 3.18 -10.28
C LYS A 28 31.17 1.89 -9.50
N ASP A 29 32.16 1.70 -8.63
CA ASP A 29 32.16 0.59 -7.67
C ASP A 29 31.38 0.96 -6.41
N ILE A 30 30.65 -0.01 -5.87
CA ILE A 30 29.94 0.11 -4.59
C ILE A 30 30.61 -0.79 -3.56
N PHE A 31 30.94 -0.22 -2.41
CA PHE A 31 31.54 -0.93 -1.29
C PHE A 31 30.52 -1.15 -0.19
N ILE A 32 30.43 -2.37 0.30
CA ILE A 32 29.45 -2.76 1.33
C ILE A 32 30.22 -3.39 2.49
N ARG A 33 29.92 -2.90 3.71
CA ARG A 33 30.43 -3.42 4.98
C ARG A 33 29.24 -3.66 5.91
N GLU A 34 29.12 -4.88 6.44
CA GLU A 34 28.06 -5.25 7.37
C GLU A 34 26.64 -4.84 6.88
N GLY A 35 26.37 -5.05 5.58
CA GLY A 35 25.08 -4.73 4.95
C GLY A 35 24.85 -3.25 4.67
N LYS A 36 25.82 -2.36 4.88
CA LYS A 36 25.72 -0.92 4.63
C LYS A 36 26.68 -0.49 3.54
N VAL A 37 26.21 0.39 2.66
CA VAL A 37 27.08 1.06 1.68
C VAL A 37 28.03 2.00 2.41
N VAL A 38 29.32 1.90 2.08
CA VAL A 38 30.40 2.74 2.65
C VAL A 38 31.22 3.37 1.53
N SER A 39 31.94 4.43 1.82
CA SER A 39 32.75 5.14 0.82
C SER A 39 33.94 4.32 0.31
N SER A 40 34.50 3.45 1.16
CA SER A 40 35.63 2.58 0.80
C SER A 40 35.78 1.43 1.78
N LEU A 41 36.55 0.40 1.38
CA LEU A 41 37.05 -0.66 2.24
C LEU A 41 38.55 -0.49 2.45
N SER A 42 39.07 -0.91 3.61
CA SER A 42 40.52 -1.00 3.81
C SER A 42 41.16 -2.02 2.88
N GLY A 43 42.46 -1.95 2.67
CA GLY A 43 43.15 -2.89 1.76
C GLY A 43 43.02 -4.36 2.21
N HIS A 44 42.87 -4.64 3.47
CA HIS A 44 42.63 -5.99 4.00
C HIS A 44 41.18 -6.42 3.73
N GLU A 45 40.21 -5.56 4.08
CA GLU A 45 38.80 -5.84 3.84
C GLU A 45 38.48 -6.06 2.36
N ALA A 46 39.10 -5.27 1.49
CA ALA A 46 38.90 -5.39 0.04
C ALA A 46 39.44 -6.70 -0.56
N LYS A 47 40.49 -7.29 0.06
CA LYS A 47 41.03 -8.59 -0.35
C LYS A 47 40.08 -9.74 0.00
N ASP A 48 39.38 -9.63 1.12
CA ASP A 48 38.51 -10.67 1.65
C ASP A 48 37.05 -10.45 1.22
N ALA A 49 36.76 -9.36 0.52
CA ALA A 49 35.40 -9.01 0.08
C ALA A 49 34.89 -9.96 -1.01
N ALA A 50 33.62 -10.33 -0.91
CA ALA A 50 32.92 -10.94 -2.05
C ALA A 50 32.79 -9.91 -3.19
N VAL A 51 33.12 -10.31 -4.41
CA VAL A 51 33.08 -9.42 -5.57
C VAL A 51 31.98 -9.84 -6.52
N ILE A 52 31.13 -8.89 -6.89
CA ILE A 52 30.16 -9.03 -7.97
C ILE A 52 30.61 -8.15 -9.13
N ASP A 53 30.89 -8.74 -10.28
CA ASP A 53 31.14 -7.98 -11.52
C ASP A 53 29.81 -7.60 -12.16
N ALA A 54 29.49 -6.32 -12.11
CA ALA A 54 28.28 -5.74 -12.68
C ALA A 54 28.52 -5.06 -14.03
N ARG A 55 29.61 -5.40 -14.74
CA ARG A 55 29.90 -4.84 -16.06
C ARG A 55 28.77 -5.07 -17.04
N GLY A 56 28.31 -4.00 -17.69
CA GLY A 56 27.18 -4.03 -18.62
C GLY A 56 25.80 -4.15 -17.92
N LYS A 57 25.75 -4.01 -16.60
CA LYS A 57 24.50 -4.00 -15.81
C LYS A 57 24.25 -2.64 -15.20
N THR A 58 22.98 -2.27 -15.15
CA THR A 58 22.51 -1.14 -14.33
C THR A 58 22.44 -1.59 -12.89
N VAL A 59 22.98 -0.76 -12.00
CA VAL A 59 22.92 -0.94 -10.55
C VAL A 59 22.15 0.24 -9.96
N MET A 60 21.16 -0.05 -9.16
CA MET A 60 20.29 0.94 -8.53
C MET A 60 19.82 0.44 -7.17
N PRO A 61 19.33 1.32 -6.27
CA PRO A 61 18.64 0.89 -5.06
C PRO A 61 17.51 -0.07 -5.38
N GLY A 62 17.29 -1.05 -4.52
CA GLY A 62 16.20 -2.00 -4.67
C GLY A 62 14.84 -1.31 -4.63
N GLY A 63 13.90 -1.79 -5.43
CA GLY A 63 12.54 -1.26 -5.48
C GLY A 63 11.83 -1.40 -4.12
N VAL A 64 11.04 -0.40 -3.78
CA VAL A 64 10.14 -0.41 -2.62
C VAL A 64 8.71 -0.35 -3.13
N ASP A 65 7.96 -1.43 -2.91
CA ASP A 65 6.52 -1.42 -3.15
C ASP A 65 5.81 -0.96 -1.87
N ALA A 66 5.34 0.26 -1.91
CA ALA A 66 4.69 0.89 -0.75
C ALA A 66 3.22 0.51 -0.60
N HIS A 67 2.66 -0.24 -1.54
CA HIS A 67 1.25 -0.61 -1.52
C HIS A 67 0.99 -1.93 -2.25
N SER A 68 0.99 -3.01 -1.52
CA SER A 68 0.64 -4.32 -2.07
C SER A 68 -0.14 -5.16 -1.05
N HIS A 69 -1.03 -6.00 -1.55
CA HIS A 69 -1.72 -6.98 -0.72
C HIS A 69 -1.01 -8.33 -0.84
N VAL A 70 -0.11 -8.60 0.08
CA VAL A 70 0.83 -9.73 0.03
C VAL A 70 0.68 -10.73 1.16
N ALA A 71 0.09 -10.31 2.29
CA ALA A 71 -0.02 -11.15 3.47
C ALA A 71 -1.32 -10.88 4.24
N GLY A 72 -1.77 -11.85 5.00
CA GLY A 72 -2.94 -11.74 5.86
C GLY A 72 -4.21 -12.32 5.25
N THR A 73 -5.29 -12.24 6.01
CA THR A 73 -6.54 -12.96 5.75
C THR A 73 -7.20 -12.57 4.44
N LYS A 74 -7.16 -11.30 4.08
CA LYS A 74 -7.74 -10.80 2.82
C LYS A 74 -7.06 -11.42 1.60
N VAL A 75 -5.76 -11.55 1.63
CA VAL A 75 -4.99 -12.20 0.55
C VAL A 75 -5.31 -13.70 0.50
N ASN A 76 -5.44 -14.34 1.67
CA ASN A 76 -5.82 -15.75 1.75
C ASN A 76 -7.24 -15.99 1.26
N ALA A 77 -8.18 -15.13 1.56
CA ALA A 77 -9.53 -15.22 1.01
C ALA A 77 -9.49 -15.12 -0.53
N GLY A 78 -8.70 -14.21 -1.09
CA GLY A 78 -8.47 -14.13 -2.55
C GLY A 78 -7.92 -15.45 -3.11
N ARG A 79 -7.00 -16.09 -2.41
CA ARG A 79 -6.46 -17.43 -2.80
C ARG A 79 -7.53 -18.50 -2.78
N LEU A 80 -8.44 -18.47 -1.80
CA LEU A 80 -9.52 -19.47 -1.66
C LEU A 80 -10.65 -19.26 -2.65
N MET A 81 -10.93 -18.03 -3.04
CA MET A 81 -12.03 -17.72 -3.94
C MET A 81 -11.79 -18.16 -5.39
N ARG A 82 -10.52 -18.24 -5.80
CA ARG A 82 -10.15 -18.57 -7.17
C ARG A 82 -9.07 -19.64 -7.23
N PRO A 83 -9.36 -20.84 -6.71
CA PRO A 83 -8.40 -21.92 -6.70
C PRO A 83 -7.99 -22.35 -8.12
N GLU A 84 -8.85 -22.18 -9.12
CA GLU A 84 -8.55 -22.44 -10.53
C GLU A 84 -7.44 -21.55 -11.09
N ASP A 85 -7.24 -20.35 -10.54
CA ASP A 85 -6.16 -19.46 -10.96
C ASP A 85 -4.79 -19.93 -10.45
N HIS A 86 -4.77 -20.79 -9.45
CA HIS A 86 -3.53 -21.40 -8.93
C HIS A 86 -3.04 -22.55 -9.77
N TYR A 87 -3.92 -23.18 -10.54
CA TYR A 87 -3.67 -24.40 -11.27
C TYR A 87 -2.57 -24.26 -12.33
N LYS A 88 -2.50 -23.14 -13.02
CA LYS A 88 -1.57 -22.94 -14.16
C LYS A 88 -0.21 -22.37 -13.77
N SER A 89 0.01 -22.01 -12.52
CA SER A 89 1.24 -21.36 -12.07
C SER A 89 2.00 -22.18 -11.03
N VAL A 90 2.06 -23.47 -11.25
CA VAL A 90 2.81 -24.36 -10.36
C VAL A 90 4.29 -24.19 -10.62
N ARG A 91 5.04 -23.69 -9.64
CA ARG A 91 6.50 -23.79 -9.63
C ARG A 91 6.91 -25.11 -9.02
N LYS A 92 7.87 -25.79 -9.61
CA LYS A 92 8.41 -27.02 -9.04
C LYS A 92 9.04 -26.70 -7.67
N LYS A 93 8.72 -27.53 -6.68
CA LYS A 93 9.43 -27.52 -5.41
C LYS A 93 10.90 -27.84 -5.65
N THR A 94 11.78 -27.09 -5.07
CA THR A 94 13.23 -27.29 -5.10
C THR A 94 13.75 -27.33 -3.65
N ASP A 95 15.03 -27.57 -3.46
CA ASP A 95 15.65 -27.53 -2.13
C ASP A 95 15.59 -26.12 -1.50
N ILE A 96 15.34 -25.11 -2.32
CA ILE A 96 15.26 -23.70 -1.88
C ILE A 96 13.81 -23.23 -1.82
N THR A 97 12.95 -23.68 -2.73
CA THR A 97 11.54 -23.27 -2.79
C THR A 97 10.66 -24.25 -2.04
N HIS A 98 9.98 -23.79 -1.00
CA HIS A 98 9.16 -24.64 -0.13
C HIS A 98 7.79 -24.95 -0.70
N SER A 99 7.26 -24.13 -1.58
CA SER A 99 5.95 -24.34 -2.17
C SER A 99 5.91 -23.85 -3.61
N GLY A 100 5.07 -24.48 -4.42
CA GLY A 100 4.84 -24.10 -5.78
C GLY A 100 3.36 -23.93 -6.01
N SER A 101 2.84 -22.73 -5.86
CA SER A 101 1.43 -22.45 -6.16
C SER A 101 1.21 -20.95 -6.35
N GLY A 102 0.09 -20.65 -6.90
CA GLY A 102 -0.35 -19.28 -7.05
C GLY A 102 -0.11 -18.75 -8.46
N TYR A 103 -1.17 -18.30 -9.04
CA TYR A 103 -1.18 -17.73 -10.37
C TYR A 103 -1.56 -16.26 -10.31
N THR A 104 -2.78 -15.95 -9.86
CA THR A 104 -3.28 -14.58 -9.69
C THR A 104 -3.03 -14.04 -8.29
N VAL A 105 -3.16 -14.89 -7.29
CA VAL A 105 -2.85 -14.57 -5.91
C VAL A 105 -1.82 -15.60 -5.44
N PRO A 106 -0.54 -15.33 -5.64
CA PRO A 106 0.52 -16.30 -5.35
C PRO A 106 0.65 -16.57 -3.85
N SER A 107 1.23 -17.73 -3.51
CA SER A 107 1.66 -17.99 -2.13
C SER A 107 2.74 -17.02 -1.68
N VAL A 108 2.89 -16.84 -0.38
CA VAL A 108 3.92 -15.95 0.19
C VAL A 108 5.33 -16.29 -0.28
N TYR A 109 5.65 -17.58 -0.47
CA TYR A 109 6.94 -17.99 -1.03
C TYR A 109 7.13 -17.56 -2.47
N LYS A 110 6.11 -17.73 -3.30
CA LYS A 110 6.18 -17.32 -4.71
C LYS A 110 6.30 -15.81 -4.82
N GLN A 111 5.55 -15.06 -4.04
CA GLN A 111 5.62 -13.60 -4.02
C GLN A 111 7.03 -13.09 -3.74
N GLY A 112 7.71 -13.63 -2.73
CA GLY A 112 9.07 -13.22 -2.41
C GLY A 112 10.02 -13.36 -3.59
N TYR A 113 9.97 -14.49 -4.29
CA TYR A 113 10.82 -14.71 -5.48
C TYR A 113 10.39 -13.86 -6.68
N ASP A 114 9.10 -13.67 -6.89
CA ASP A 114 8.61 -12.86 -8.00
C ASP A 114 9.00 -11.39 -7.83
N TYR A 115 8.84 -10.83 -6.63
CA TYR A 115 9.28 -9.47 -6.32
C TYR A 115 10.80 -9.31 -6.47
N ALA A 116 11.56 -10.26 -5.94
CA ALA A 116 13.03 -10.23 -6.08
C ALA A 116 13.48 -10.31 -7.55
N ALA A 117 12.79 -11.13 -8.37
CA ALA A 117 13.07 -11.22 -9.80
C ALA A 117 12.76 -9.91 -10.56
N MET A 118 11.84 -9.10 -10.05
CA MET A 118 11.53 -7.77 -10.59
C MET A 118 12.45 -6.67 -10.02
N GLY A 119 13.34 -6.99 -9.09
CA GLY A 119 14.27 -6.04 -8.49
C GLY A 119 13.75 -5.31 -7.25
N TYR A 120 12.62 -5.73 -6.70
CA TYR A 120 12.14 -5.21 -5.42
C TYR A 120 12.88 -5.86 -4.24
N THR A 121 13.15 -5.07 -3.22
CA THR A 121 13.78 -5.51 -1.98
C THR A 121 12.90 -5.31 -0.76
N THR A 122 11.89 -4.46 -0.88
CA THR A 122 11.00 -4.12 0.23
C THR A 122 9.54 -4.04 -0.26
N VAL A 123 8.62 -4.59 0.52
CA VAL A 123 7.18 -4.59 0.20
C VAL A 123 6.37 -4.29 1.46
N PHE A 124 5.35 -3.45 1.32
CA PHE A 124 4.43 -3.14 2.40
C PHE A 124 3.05 -3.74 2.14
N GLU A 125 2.58 -4.58 3.09
CA GLU A 125 1.17 -4.97 3.15
C GLU A 125 0.31 -3.72 3.41
N ALA A 126 -0.56 -3.43 2.47
CA ALA A 126 -1.24 -2.14 2.42
C ALA A 126 -2.34 -1.96 3.47
N ALA A 127 -2.85 -3.06 4.05
CA ALA A 127 -3.97 -2.95 4.98
C ALA A 127 -4.05 -4.15 5.92
N MET A 128 -3.39 -4.03 7.05
CA MET A 128 -3.39 -5.03 8.12
C MET A 128 -4.46 -4.68 9.16
N PRO A 129 -5.51 -5.49 9.31
CA PRO A 129 -6.47 -5.31 10.39
C PRO A 129 -5.84 -5.62 11.74
N PRO A 130 -6.22 -4.92 12.81
CA PRO A 130 -5.68 -5.16 14.15
C PRO A 130 -5.81 -6.62 14.62
N LEU A 131 -6.98 -7.22 14.43
CA LEU A 131 -7.26 -8.59 14.89
C LEU A 131 -6.44 -9.66 14.15
N GLU A 132 -5.91 -9.34 12.98
CA GLU A 132 -5.20 -10.27 12.10
C GLU A 132 -3.70 -9.99 12.00
N ALA A 133 -3.21 -9.06 12.79
CA ALA A 133 -1.82 -8.65 12.75
C ALA A 133 -0.85 -9.82 12.97
N ARG A 134 -1.17 -10.73 13.88
CA ARG A 134 -0.34 -11.92 14.12
C ARG A 134 -0.22 -12.78 12.85
N HIS A 135 -1.33 -13.10 12.21
CA HIS A 135 -1.36 -13.88 10.97
C HIS A 135 -0.56 -13.18 9.87
N THR A 136 -0.80 -11.90 9.65
CA THR A 136 -0.07 -11.10 8.68
C THR A 136 1.45 -11.17 8.91
N HIS A 137 1.90 -10.98 10.14
CA HIS A 137 3.33 -11.06 10.48
C HIS A 137 3.92 -12.46 10.33
N GLU A 138 3.15 -13.51 10.60
CA GLU A 138 3.60 -14.88 10.38
C GLU A 138 3.82 -15.16 8.89
N GLU A 139 2.93 -14.70 8.02
CA GLU A 139 3.11 -14.81 6.56
C GLU A 139 4.26 -13.94 6.04
N MET A 140 4.41 -12.70 6.53
CA MET A 140 5.52 -11.84 6.17
C MET A 140 6.87 -12.49 6.54
N ARG A 141 6.97 -13.14 7.70
CA ARG A 141 8.18 -13.89 8.08
C ARG A 141 8.44 -15.12 7.21
N ALA A 142 7.41 -15.69 6.63
CA ALA A 142 7.53 -16.82 5.71
C ALA A 142 7.85 -16.40 4.27
N THR A 143 7.76 -15.11 3.95
CA THR A 143 8.08 -14.57 2.63
C THR A 143 9.61 -14.48 2.48
N PRO A 144 10.21 -15.15 1.49
CA PRO A 144 11.66 -15.16 1.34
C PRO A 144 12.18 -13.85 0.70
N ILE A 145 13.43 -13.50 1.02
CA ILE A 145 14.26 -12.49 0.34
C ILE A 145 13.87 -11.04 0.66
N LEU A 146 12.60 -10.73 0.83
CA LEU A 146 12.10 -9.34 0.98
C LEU A 146 12.14 -8.85 2.42
N ASP A 147 12.44 -7.58 2.57
CA ASP A 147 12.07 -6.83 3.77
C ASP A 147 10.58 -6.46 3.68
N MET A 148 9.84 -6.61 4.77
CA MET A 148 8.40 -6.40 4.75
C MET A 148 7.93 -5.54 5.92
N GLY A 149 6.98 -4.68 5.64
CA GLY A 149 6.24 -3.89 6.61
C GLY A 149 4.73 -3.97 6.37
N ALA A 150 3.94 -3.40 7.27
CA ALA A 150 2.50 -3.34 7.11
C ALA A 150 1.92 -2.02 7.63
N TYR A 151 0.89 -1.51 6.96
CA TYR A 151 0.09 -0.40 7.45
C TYR A 151 -1.14 -0.94 8.17
N MET A 152 -1.45 -0.35 9.32
CA MET A 152 -2.58 -0.77 10.13
C MET A 152 -3.82 0.03 9.81
N VAL A 153 -4.95 -0.65 9.65
CA VAL A 153 -6.23 -0.03 9.30
C VAL A 153 -6.85 0.64 10.52
N PHE A 154 -7.18 1.93 10.38
CA PHE A 154 -7.84 2.72 11.43
C PHE A 154 -9.08 3.48 10.94
N GLY A 155 -9.32 3.58 9.63
CA GLY A 155 -10.36 4.44 9.05
C GLY A 155 -11.79 4.12 9.49
N ASN A 156 -12.03 2.91 10.01
CA ASN A 156 -13.33 2.50 10.55
C ASN A 156 -13.16 1.85 11.94
N ASN A 157 -12.08 2.19 12.65
CA ASN A 157 -11.85 1.70 14.00
C ASN A 157 -12.75 2.43 14.99
N TRP A 158 -13.55 1.69 15.76
CA TRP A 158 -14.56 2.22 16.65
C TRP A 158 -14.01 3.16 17.72
N PHE A 159 -12.87 2.86 18.32
CA PHE A 159 -12.25 3.72 19.32
C PHE A 159 -11.75 5.02 18.69
N VAL A 160 -11.12 4.94 17.51
CA VAL A 160 -10.68 6.12 16.77
C VAL A 160 -11.88 7.01 16.44
N MET A 161 -12.93 6.45 15.81
CA MET A 161 -14.12 7.20 15.46
C MET A 161 -14.75 7.88 16.68
N ARG A 162 -14.83 7.18 17.81
CA ARG A 162 -15.34 7.74 19.05
C ARG A 162 -14.51 8.92 19.56
N TYR A 163 -13.18 8.77 19.60
CA TYR A 163 -12.31 9.86 20.07
C TYR A 163 -12.36 11.07 19.13
N LEU A 164 -12.44 10.82 17.82
CA LEU A 164 -12.60 11.90 16.84
C LEU A 164 -13.95 12.63 17.00
N LYS A 165 -15.03 11.90 17.29
CA LYS A 165 -16.33 12.50 17.60
C LYS A 165 -16.29 13.37 18.87
N GLU A 166 -15.52 12.94 19.87
CA GLU A 166 -15.31 13.69 21.11
C GLU A 166 -14.35 14.88 20.92
N GLY A 167 -13.69 15.00 19.75
CA GLY A 167 -12.66 16.03 19.48
C GLY A 167 -11.33 15.78 20.20
N ASP A 168 -11.11 14.58 20.74
CA ASP A 168 -9.96 14.22 21.55
C ASP A 168 -8.84 13.58 20.69
N ILE A 169 -8.13 14.43 19.96
CA ILE A 169 -7.03 14.02 19.07
C ILE A 169 -5.88 13.39 19.86
N GLU A 170 -5.58 13.87 21.06
CA GLU A 170 -4.48 13.32 21.88
C GLU A 170 -4.79 11.89 22.32
N LYS A 171 -6.03 11.62 22.75
CA LYS A 171 -6.46 10.28 23.08
C LYS A 171 -6.48 9.35 21.86
N ALA A 172 -6.93 9.84 20.71
CA ALA A 172 -6.85 9.10 19.45
C ALA A 172 -5.39 8.76 19.11
N ALA A 173 -4.47 9.72 19.24
CA ALA A 173 -3.05 9.51 19.01
C ALA A 173 -2.43 8.49 19.98
N ALA A 174 -2.73 8.60 21.26
CA ALA A 174 -2.27 7.65 22.29
C ALA A 174 -2.75 6.22 21.98
N TYR A 175 -4.01 6.05 21.60
CA TYR A 175 -4.58 4.76 21.21
C TYR A 175 -3.90 4.21 19.96
N VAL A 176 -3.78 5.02 18.90
CA VAL A 176 -3.13 4.62 17.65
C VAL A 176 -1.67 4.22 17.91
N ALA A 177 -0.93 5.01 18.70
CA ALA A 177 0.45 4.70 19.07
C ALA A 177 0.58 3.36 19.79
N TRP A 178 -0.29 3.11 20.76
CA TRP A 178 -0.33 1.85 21.49
C TRP A 178 -0.62 0.67 20.55
N MET A 179 -1.61 0.80 19.68
CA MET A 179 -1.99 -0.23 18.72
C MET A 179 -0.84 -0.51 17.75
N MET A 180 -0.23 0.52 17.16
CA MET A 180 0.87 0.37 16.22
C MET A 180 2.09 -0.33 16.86
N ARG A 181 2.43 0.02 18.10
CA ARG A 181 3.53 -0.64 18.82
C ARG A 181 3.23 -2.11 19.10
N THR A 182 2.04 -2.41 19.60
CA THR A 182 1.60 -3.77 19.96
C THR A 182 1.56 -4.68 18.73
N HIS A 183 1.09 -4.16 17.60
CA HIS A 183 0.91 -4.91 16.37
C HIS A 183 2.06 -4.71 15.37
N LYS A 184 3.12 -3.99 15.75
CA LYS A 184 4.31 -3.73 14.92
C LYS A 184 3.99 -3.15 13.55
N ALA A 185 3.03 -2.23 13.51
CA ALA A 185 2.66 -1.54 12.29
C ALA A 185 3.64 -0.42 11.96
N TYR A 186 3.81 -0.13 10.66
CA TYR A 186 4.73 0.89 10.16
C TYR A 186 4.05 2.25 9.97
N GLY A 187 2.80 2.28 9.55
CA GLY A 187 2.03 3.49 9.26
C GLY A 187 0.54 3.28 9.40
N ILE A 188 -0.20 4.37 9.25
CA ILE A 188 -1.66 4.41 9.34
C ILE A 188 -2.27 4.19 7.97
N LYS A 189 -3.19 3.23 7.88
CA LYS A 189 -4.07 3.03 6.71
C LYS A 189 -5.48 3.52 7.02
N CYS A 190 -6.01 4.32 6.13
CA CYS A 190 -7.41 4.73 6.14
C CYS A 190 -8.08 4.16 4.89
N VAL A 191 -9.06 3.29 5.06
CA VAL A 191 -9.79 2.64 3.96
C VAL A 191 -11.24 3.06 4.04
N ASN A 192 -11.75 3.67 2.96
CA ASN A 192 -13.16 4.02 2.80
C ASN A 192 -13.78 4.50 4.14
N PRO A 193 -13.22 5.59 4.72
CA PRO A 193 -13.58 6.03 6.07
C PRO A 193 -15.08 6.27 6.20
N ALA A 194 -15.65 5.90 7.34
CA ALA A 194 -17.08 5.90 7.62
C ALA A 194 -17.91 4.98 6.69
N GLY A 195 -17.46 4.76 5.46
CA GLY A 195 -18.20 3.98 4.46
C GLY A 195 -18.27 2.50 4.78
N VAL A 196 -17.17 1.90 5.25
CA VAL A 196 -17.15 0.47 5.61
C VAL A 196 -18.10 0.18 6.78
N GLU A 197 -18.13 1.04 7.78
CA GLU A 197 -19.06 0.88 8.91
C GLU A 197 -20.51 0.95 8.45
N ASN A 198 -20.85 1.89 7.59
CA ASN A 198 -22.19 2.01 7.03
C ASN A 198 -22.56 0.82 6.14
N TRP A 199 -21.58 0.30 5.38
CA TRP A 199 -21.81 -0.81 4.47
C TRP A 199 -22.13 -2.12 5.21
N GLY A 200 -21.54 -2.36 6.37
CA GLY A 200 -21.92 -3.48 7.22
C GLY A 200 -23.42 -3.52 7.56
N TRP A 201 -24.13 -2.39 7.37
CA TRP A 201 -25.56 -2.23 7.55
C TRP A 201 -26.33 -2.01 6.25
N ALA A 202 -25.79 -2.46 5.13
CA ALA A 202 -26.34 -2.29 3.78
C ALA A 202 -26.55 -0.81 3.38
N LYS A 203 -25.70 0.10 3.88
CA LYS A 203 -25.69 1.51 3.52
C LYS A 203 -24.29 1.92 3.06
N ASN A 204 -24.19 3.06 2.40
CA ASN A 204 -22.90 3.62 2.00
C ASN A 204 -22.86 5.10 2.41
N VAL A 205 -21.65 5.66 2.47
CA VAL A 205 -21.42 7.10 2.58
C VAL A 205 -21.26 7.65 1.17
N LYS A 206 -22.18 8.50 0.75
CA LYS A 206 -22.18 9.06 -0.61
C LYS A 206 -21.27 10.25 -0.78
N GLY A 207 -20.94 10.93 0.31
CA GLY A 207 -20.09 12.10 0.31
C GLY A 207 -19.28 12.23 1.58
N LEU A 208 -18.26 13.08 1.55
CA LEU A 208 -17.30 13.22 2.67
C LEU A 208 -17.93 13.81 3.94
N ASP A 209 -19.07 14.48 3.82
CA ASP A 209 -19.75 15.15 4.92
C ASP A 209 -20.99 14.40 5.43
N GLU A 210 -21.25 13.20 4.89
CA GLU A 210 -22.29 12.33 5.39
C GLU A 210 -21.77 11.53 6.58
N PRO A 211 -22.43 11.65 7.76
CA PRO A 211 -21.97 10.94 8.95
C PRO A 211 -22.28 9.45 8.88
N ASN A 212 -21.44 8.64 9.51
CA ASN A 212 -21.75 7.25 9.66
C ASN A 212 -22.88 7.05 10.70
N ILE A 213 -23.53 5.88 10.62
CA ILE A 213 -24.80 5.63 11.33
C ILE A 213 -24.62 5.56 12.85
N HIS A 214 -23.49 5.00 13.31
CA HIS A 214 -23.35 4.66 14.73
C HIS A 214 -22.51 5.64 15.52
N PHE A 215 -21.51 6.25 14.89
CA PHE A 215 -20.58 7.17 15.55
C PHE A 215 -20.83 8.62 15.18
N GLU A 216 -21.71 8.85 14.19
CA GLU A 216 -22.03 10.19 13.69
C GLU A 216 -20.78 11.00 13.28
N VAL A 217 -19.75 10.30 12.82
CA VAL A 217 -18.49 10.88 12.32
C VAL A 217 -18.47 10.81 10.81
N THR A 218 -18.05 11.88 10.17
CA THR A 218 -17.95 11.98 8.71
C THR A 218 -16.62 11.44 8.18
N SER A 219 -16.59 11.08 6.91
CA SER A 219 -15.34 10.71 6.24
C SER A 219 -14.29 11.83 6.35
N ARG A 220 -14.73 13.09 6.23
CA ARG A 220 -13.87 14.28 6.38
C ARG A 220 -13.21 14.34 7.75
N GLU A 221 -13.97 14.17 8.81
CA GLU A 221 -13.46 14.19 10.20
C GLU A 221 -12.47 13.05 10.43
N ILE A 222 -12.73 11.85 9.89
CA ILE A 222 -11.84 10.70 10.03
C ILE A 222 -10.51 10.93 9.28
N ILE A 223 -10.57 11.38 8.02
CA ILE A 223 -9.37 11.67 7.22
C ILE A 223 -8.53 12.73 7.92
N ARG A 224 -9.15 13.85 8.31
CA ARG A 224 -8.47 14.94 8.99
C ARG A 224 -7.85 14.48 10.31
N GLY A 225 -8.63 13.84 11.16
CA GLY A 225 -8.19 13.40 12.48
C GLY A 225 -7.07 12.37 12.40
N LEU A 226 -7.14 11.40 11.50
CA LEU A 226 -6.05 10.43 11.31
C LEU A 226 -4.80 11.07 10.72
N ALA A 227 -4.92 12.07 9.85
CA ALA A 227 -3.78 12.83 9.36
C ALA A 227 -3.14 13.67 10.49
N GLU A 228 -3.93 14.34 11.31
CA GLU A 228 -3.44 15.07 12.49
C GLU A 228 -2.74 14.12 13.48
N VAL A 229 -3.31 12.95 13.76
CA VAL A 229 -2.68 11.90 14.56
C VAL A 229 -1.35 11.46 13.96
N ASN A 230 -1.31 11.25 12.65
CA ASN A 230 -0.10 10.83 11.93
C ASN A 230 1.03 11.86 12.08
N GLU A 231 0.71 13.15 11.98
CA GLU A 231 1.67 14.23 12.13
C GLU A 231 2.10 14.42 13.60
N LEU A 232 1.15 14.33 14.54
CA LEU A 232 1.44 14.39 15.97
C LEU A 232 2.38 13.28 16.42
N LEU A 233 2.22 12.08 15.88
CA LEU A 233 3.08 10.93 16.16
C LEU A 233 4.40 10.96 15.40
N GLY A 234 4.60 11.88 14.46
CA GLY A 234 5.81 11.98 13.63
C GLY A 234 6.09 10.69 12.84
N LEU A 235 5.05 10.05 12.31
CA LEU A 235 5.20 8.77 11.63
C LEU A 235 6.00 8.92 10.33
N PRO A 236 6.80 7.91 9.94
CA PRO A 236 7.66 7.98 8.76
C PRO A 236 6.89 8.00 7.43
N MET A 237 5.66 7.47 7.43
CA MET A 237 4.79 7.47 6.26
C MET A 237 3.68 8.51 6.39
N SER A 238 3.27 9.07 5.25
CA SER A 238 2.05 9.86 5.14
C SER A 238 0.83 9.00 5.47
N LEU A 239 -0.30 9.62 5.82
CA LEU A 239 -1.56 8.89 5.94
C LEU A 239 -1.84 8.15 4.63
N HIS A 240 -1.87 6.84 4.67
CA HIS A 240 -2.12 6.01 3.50
C HIS A 240 -3.62 5.87 3.28
N LEU A 241 -4.15 6.57 2.29
CA LEU A 241 -5.59 6.73 2.06
C LEU A 241 -6.09 5.91 0.87
N HIS A 242 -7.06 5.05 1.11
CA HIS A 242 -8.00 4.53 0.13
C HIS A 242 -9.28 5.38 0.24
N ALA A 243 -9.47 6.27 -0.73
CA ALA A 243 -10.58 7.22 -0.71
C ALA A 243 -11.95 6.53 -0.86
N ASN A 244 -13.01 7.21 -0.42
CA ASN A 244 -14.38 6.72 -0.56
C ASN A 244 -14.78 6.57 -2.05
N ASN A 245 -15.80 5.76 -2.29
CA ASN A 245 -16.41 5.55 -3.60
C ASN A 245 -15.47 4.95 -4.65
N LEU A 246 -14.53 4.11 -4.22
CA LEU A 246 -13.65 3.40 -5.15
C LEU A 246 -14.47 2.65 -6.20
N GLY A 247 -14.15 2.89 -7.47
CA GLY A 247 -14.82 2.24 -8.61
C GLY A 247 -16.11 2.91 -9.09
N HIS A 248 -16.65 3.90 -8.38
CA HIS A 248 -17.87 4.60 -8.80
C HIS A 248 -17.61 5.70 -9.83
N PRO A 249 -18.58 5.96 -10.73
CA PRO A 249 -18.56 7.15 -11.57
C PRO A 249 -18.40 8.43 -10.74
N GLY A 250 -17.57 9.38 -11.20
CA GLY A 250 -17.35 10.65 -10.54
C GLY A 250 -16.45 10.62 -9.30
N ASN A 251 -15.87 9.49 -8.94
CA ASN A 251 -15.09 9.35 -7.71
C ASN A 251 -13.78 10.16 -7.70
N TRP A 252 -13.31 10.66 -8.84
CA TRP A 252 -12.15 11.53 -8.89
C TRP A 252 -12.35 12.83 -8.09
N GLU A 253 -13.58 13.34 -8.03
CA GLU A 253 -13.93 14.50 -7.21
C GLU A 253 -13.83 14.15 -5.71
N THR A 254 -14.37 12.99 -5.32
CA THR A 254 -14.25 12.50 -3.93
C THR A 254 -12.79 12.31 -3.54
N ALA A 255 -11.97 11.76 -4.44
CA ALA A 255 -10.53 11.60 -4.20
C ALA A 255 -9.83 12.95 -4.04
N ARG A 256 -10.05 13.90 -4.98
CA ARG A 256 -9.52 15.26 -4.88
C ARG A 256 -9.91 15.94 -3.57
N ASP A 257 -11.17 15.90 -3.22
CA ASP A 257 -11.68 16.57 -2.03
C ASP A 257 -11.15 15.93 -0.75
N SER A 258 -10.93 14.60 -0.77
CA SER A 258 -10.24 13.90 0.32
C SER A 258 -8.79 14.38 0.51
N LEU A 259 -8.06 14.59 -0.58
CA LEU A 259 -6.69 15.11 -0.55
C LEU A 259 -6.64 16.56 -0.05
N MET A 260 -7.64 17.38 -0.40
CA MET A 260 -7.75 18.76 0.06
C MET A 260 -7.90 18.89 1.58
N ILE A 261 -8.46 17.89 2.25
CA ILE A 261 -8.68 17.91 3.71
C ILE A 261 -7.35 18.08 4.46
N THR A 262 -6.26 17.53 3.94
CA THR A 262 -4.95 17.53 4.60
C THR A 262 -4.03 18.64 4.12
N SER A 263 -4.47 19.49 3.17
CA SER A 263 -3.63 20.52 2.53
C SER A 263 -3.10 21.59 3.48
N SER A 264 -3.78 21.82 4.60
CA SER A 264 -3.37 22.77 5.63
C SER A 264 -2.51 22.18 6.73
N LEU A 265 -2.22 20.89 6.69
CA LEU A 265 -1.39 20.24 7.69
C LEU A 265 0.09 20.36 7.34
N GLU A 266 0.91 20.61 8.34
CA GLU A 266 2.35 20.62 8.19
C GLU A 266 2.92 19.23 8.47
N PRO A 267 3.67 18.64 7.51
CA PRO A 267 4.31 17.36 7.70
C PRO A 267 5.33 17.39 8.82
N ASN A 268 5.41 16.30 9.56
CA ASN A 268 6.36 16.11 10.65
C ASN A 268 6.27 17.17 11.75
N SER A 269 5.03 17.54 12.13
CA SER A 269 4.79 18.37 13.29
C SER A 269 5.52 17.78 14.52
N LYS A 270 6.04 18.66 15.38
CA LYS A 270 6.79 18.21 16.56
C LYS A 270 5.88 17.37 17.44
N THR A 271 6.35 16.17 17.77
CA THR A 271 5.68 15.31 18.74
C THR A 271 6.38 15.38 20.09
N GLU A 272 5.62 15.43 21.16
CA GLU A 272 6.11 15.31 22.54
C GLU A 272 6.13 13.86 23.03
N LEU A 273 5.62 12.91 22.22
CA LEU A 273 5.57 11.51 22.60
C LEU A 273 6.98 10.88 22.58
N GLU A 274 7.42 10.41 23.72
CA GLU A 274 8.78 9.88 23.96
C GLU A 274 9.21 8.84 22.91
N TRP A 275 8.35 7.92 22.52
CA TRP A 275 8.69 6.88 21.54
C TRP A 275 8.89 7.40 20.11
N ALA A 276 8.25 8.51 19.76
CA ALA A 276 8.42 9.15 18.47
C ALA A 276 9.64 10.07 18.42
N GLN A 277 10.06 10.60 19.58
CA GLN A 277 11.27 11.43 19.71
C GLN A 277 12.56 10.61 19.48
N THR A 278 12.54 9.30 19.68
CA THR A 278 13.71 8.42 19.51
C THR A 278 13.98 8.05 18.05
N ARG A 279 13.08 8.38 17.14
CA ARG A 279 13.28 8.17 15.70
C ARG A 279 13.64 9.51 15.06
N GLU A 280 14.68 9.53 14.23
CA GLU A 280 14.82 10.64 13.28
C GLU A 280 13.50 10.74 12.53
N SER A 281 12.78 11.84 12.73
CA SER A 281 11.54 12.08 12.02
C SER A 281 11.85 12.06 10.53
N ALA A 282 11.21 11.16 9.80
CA ALA A 282 11.40 11.11 8.36
C ALA A 282 11.03 12.49 7.79
N LYS A 283 11.97 13.12 7.09
CA LYS A 283 11.76 14.42 6.46
C LYS A 283 10.89 14.23 5.20
N ARG A 284 9.62 13.94 5.39
CA ARG A 284 8.66 13.90 4.28
C ARG A 284 8.00 15.27 4.09
N LYS A 285 7.59 15.56 2.88
CA LYS A 285 6.83 16.78 2.54
C LYS A 285 5.32 16.51 2.45
N GLN A 286 4.94 15.26 2.31
CA GLN A 286 3.57 14.85 2.04
C GLN A 286 2.86 14.43 3.33
N THR A 287 1.60 14.85 3.47
CA THR A 287 0.72 14.48 4.59
C THR A 287 -0.19 13.30 4.23
N VAL A 288 -0.49 13.13 2.94
CA VAL A 288 -1.37 12.07 2.46
C VAL A 288 -0.77 11.33 1.27
N TYR A 289 -0.98 10.03 1.26
CA TYR A 289 -0.64 9.10 0.19
C TYR A 289 -1.93 8.51 -0.37
N LEU A 290 -2.33 8.88 -1.58
CA LEU A 290 -3.51 8.31 -2.24
C LEU A 290 -3.15 6.96 -2.86
N ALA A 291 -3.75 5.92 -2.35
CA ALA A 291 -3.59 4.57 -2.85
C ALA A 291 -4.32 4.38 -4.19
N HIS A 292 -3.73 3.56 -5.08
CA HIS A 292 -4.34 3.10 -6.34
C HIS A 292 -5.14 4.19 -7.06
N ALA A 293 -4.50 5.34 -7.32
CA ALA A 293 -5.13 6.51 -7.91
C ALA A 293 -5.89 6.20 -9.23
N GLN A 294 -5.48 5.18 -9.97
CA GLN A 294 -6.15 4.70 -11.17
C GLN A 294 -7.61 4.29 -10.91
N PHE A 295 -7.95 3.76 -9.75
CA PHE A 295 -9.31 3.37 -9.39
C PHE A 295 -10.10 4.48 -8.68
N SER A 296 -9.43 5.57 -8.37
CA SER A 296 -9.99 6.79 -7.80
C SER A 296 -10.05 7.94 -8.83
N SER A 297 -9.96 7.62 -10.12
CA SER A 297 -9.87 8.59 -11.22
C SER A 297 -11.00 8.44 -12.24
N TYR A 298 -12.16 8.00 -11.79
CA TYR A 298 -13.31 7.85 -12.66
C TYR A 298 -14.14 9.13 -12.72
N GLY A 299 -14.49 9.53 -13.94
CA GLY A 299 -15.40 10.63 -14.25
C GLY A 299 -16.80 10.15 -14.61
N GLY A 300 -17.63 11.08 -15.06
CA GLY A 300 -19.03 10.83 -15.33
C GLY A 300 -19.91 10.99 -14.10
N SER A 301 -21.22 11.03 -14.30
CA SER A 301 -22.22 11.15 -13.25
C SER A 301 -22.96 9.84 -12.97
N SER A 302 -22.78 8.86 -13.82
CA SER A 302 -23.45 7.57 -13.75
C SER A 302 -22.68 6.48 -14.51
N TRP A 303 -23.10 5.24 -14.38
CA TRP A 303 -22.55 4.12 -15.14
C TRP A 303 -22.79 4.22 -16.68
N ARG A 304 -23.67 5.11 -17.13
CA ARG A 304 -23.98 5.29 -18.55
C ARG A 304 -23.06 6.29 -19.24
N ASP A 305 -22.54 7.25 -18.50
CA ASP A 305 -21.62 8.29 -18.96
C ASP A 305 -20.21 8.13 -18.32
N PHE A 306 -19.92 6.92 -17.87
CA PHE A 306 -18.66 6.56 -17.22
C PHE A 306 -17.46 6.86 -18.13
N CYS A 307 -16.53 7.65 -17.64
CA CYS A 307 -15.37 8.12 -18.40
C CYS A 307 -14.15 8.28 -17.47
N SER A 308 -13.04 8.73 -18.03
CA SER A 308 -11.84 9.03 -17.25
C SER A 308 -11.94 10.41 -16.61
N GLY A 309 -11.69 10.50 -15.30
CA GLY A 309 -11.42 11.73 -14.53
C GLY A 309 -9.93 11.93 -14.23
N ALA A 310 -9.05 11.06 -14.77
CA ALA A 310 -7.62 11.10 -14.49
C ALA A 310 -6.94 12.44 -14.87
N PRO A 311 -7.27 13.11 -15.99
CA PRO A 311 -6.67 14.41 -16.30
C PRO A 311 -6.92 15.46 -15.23
N ASP A 312 -8.12 15.51 -14.67
CA ASP A 312 -8.51 16.50 -13.66
C ASP A 312 -7.85 16.20 -12.31
N LEU A 313 -7.84 14.92 -11.91
CA LEU A 313 -7.15 14.50 -10.69
C LEU A 313 -5.64 14.73 -10.80
N ALA A 314 -5.01 14.37 -11.92
CA ALA A 314 -3.60 14.57 -12.17
C ALA A 314 -3.23 16.07 -12.15
N LYS A 315 -4.08 16.93 -12.73
CA LYS A 315 -3.88 18.38 -12.66
C LYS A 315 -3.84 18.88 -11.22
N TYR A 316 -4.75 18.42 -10.37
CA TYR A 316 -4.76 18.78 -8.95
C TYR A 316 -3.48 18.29 -8.25
N ILE A 317 -3.11 17.03 -8.43
CA ILE A 317 -1.94 16.41 -7.78
C ILE A 317 -0.65 17.15 -8.18
N ASN A 318 -0.49 17.47 -9.46
CA ASN A 318 0.70 18.18 -9.95
C ASN A 318 0.84 19.62 -9.43
N GLN A 319 -0.23 20.20 -8.90
CA GLN A 319 -0.26 21.52 -8.31
C GLN A 319 -0.13 21.50 -6.78
N THR A 320 -0.02 20.33 -6.18
CA THR A 320 -0.13 20.15 -4.73
C THR A 320 1.09 19.40 -4.19
N GLU A 321 1.85 20.02 -3.30
CA GLU A 321 3.10 19.44 -2.78
C GLU A 321 2.89 18.42 -1.65
N ASN A 322 1.76 18.48 -0.96
CA ASN A 322 1.50 17.64 0.22
C ASN A 322 0.93 16.24 -0.10
N VAL A 323 0.87 15.87 -1.37
CA VAL A 323 0.29 14.61 -1.85
C VAL A 323 1.34 13.74 -2.51
N VAL A 324 1.29 12.46 -2.24
CA VAL A 324 1.93 11.40 -3.03
C VAL A 324 0.88 10.37 -3.44
N ILE A 325 1.07 9.72 -4.56
CA ILE A 325 0.15 8.71 -5.06
C ILE A 325 0.89 7.43 -5.44
N ASP A 326 0.21 6.30 -5.44
CA ASP A 326 0.55 5.20 -6.31
C ASP A 326 -0.43 5.11 -7.49
N SER A 327 0.09 4.73 -8.61
CA SER A 327 -0.69 4.44 -9.80
C SER A 327 0.06 3.39 -10.60
N GLY A 328 -0.58 2.29 -10.91
CA GLY A 328 0.02 1.18 -11.64
C GLY A 328 -0.80 0.79 -12.84
N SER A 329 -0.13 0.29 -13.88
CA SER A 329 -0.79 -0.36 -15.01
C SER A 329 -1.52 -1.60 -14.53
N VAL A 330 -2.77 -1.75 -14.93
CA VAL A 330 -3.50 -2.99 -14.75
C VAL A 330 -3.24 -3.86 -15.97
N PRO A 331 -2.42 -4.92 -15.89
CA PRO A 331 -2.10 -5.74 -17.05
C PRO A 331 -3.33 -6.53 -17.49
N PHE A 332 -3.54 -6.64 -18.80
CA PHE A 332 -4.55 -7.51 -19.37
C PHE A 332 -4.11 -8.98 -19.24
N GLY A 333 -4.35 -9.55 -18.10
CA GLY A 333 -3.96 -10.91 -17.78
C GLY A 333 -4.83 -11.51 -16.68
N PRO A 334 -4.66 -12.77 -16.36
CA PRO A 334 -5.31 -13.37 -15.21
C PRO A 334 -4.62 -12.84 -13.93
N ALA A 335 -5.17 -11.78 -13.40
CA ALA A 335 -4.77 -11.20 -12.14
C ALA A 335 -6.00 -10.87 -11.30
N THR A 336 -5.85 -10.82 -10.00
CA THR A 336 -6.87 -10.41 -9.06
C THR A 336 -6.46 -9.08 -8.47
N THR A 337 -7.33 -8.09 -8.52
CA THR A 337 -7.08 -6.78 -7.95
C THR A 337 -8.35 -6.17 -7.38
N MET A 338 -8.19 -5.24 -6.46
CA MET A 338 -9.26 -4.46 -5.90
C MET A 338 -9.53 -3.25 -6.78
N THR A 339 -10.66 -3.24 -7.49
CA THR A 339 -11.01 -2.19 -8.46
C THR A 339 -12.25 -1.41 -8.08
N GLY A 340 -12.98 -1.85 -7.07
CA GLY A 340 -14.18 -1.19 -6.59
C GLY A 340 -14.54 -1.66 -5.19
N ASP A 341 -15.14 -0.78 -4.43
CA ASP A 341 -15.72 -1.09 -3.14
C ASP A 341 -16.97 -1.96 -3.27
N GLY A 342 -17.40 -2.59 -2.18
CA GLY A 342 -18.60 -3.40 -2.17
C GLY A 342 -19.84 -2.71 -2.73
N PRO A 343 -20.13 -1.45 -2.42
CA PRO A 343 -21.24 -0.73 -3.04
C PRO A 343 -21.14 -0.62 -4.57
N ALA A 344 -19.95 -0.35 -5.12
CA ALA A 344 -19.75 -0.29 -6.57
C ALA A 344 -20.00 -1.66 -7.22
N GLN A 345 -19.53 -2.71 -6.58
CA GLN A 345 -19.76 -4.08 -7.05
C GLN A 345 -21.23 -4.47 -7.00
N HIS A 346 -21.94 -4.10 -5.96
CA HIS A 346 -23.38 -4.32 -5.83
C HIS A 346 -24.15 -3.60 -6.94
N ASP A 347 -23.83 -2.34 -7.21
CA ASP A 347 -24.47 -1.55 -8.26
C ASP A 347 -24.23 -2.17 -9.64
N LEU A 348 -23.00 -2.61 -9.92
CA LEU A 348 -22.68 -3.31 -11.17
C LEU A 348 -23.42 -4.64 -11.28
N TYR A 349 -23.58 -5.39 -10.19
CA TYR A 349 -24.39 -6.59 -10.18
C TYR A 349 -25.86 -6.30 -10.50
N MET A 350 -26.43 -5.28 -9.88
CA MET A 350 -27.83 -4.88 -10.15
C MET A 350 -28.04 -4.42 -11.59
N LEU A 351 -27.04 -3.79 -12.20
CA LEU A 351 -27.13 -3.32 -13.59
C LEU A 351 -26.90 -4.43 -14.62
N THR A 352 -26.01 -5.37 -14.36
CA THR A 352 -25.52 -6.32 -15.36
C THR A 352 -26.03 -7.75 -15.13
N GLY A 353 -26.54 -8.05 -13.94
CA GLY A 353 -26.88 -9.41 -13.52
C GLY A 353 -25.67 -10.33 -13.31
N GLN A 354 -24.45 -9.82 -13.50
CA GLN A 354 -23.24 -10.61 -13.33
C GLN A 354 -22.79 -10.62 -11.87
N LYS A 355 -22.59 -11.81 -11.34
CA LYS A 355 -21.99 -11.94 -10.03
C LYS A 355 -20.50 -11.66 -10.11
N TRP A 356 -20.10 -10.61 -9.45
CA TRP A 356 -18.69 -10.32 -9.20
C TRP A 356 -18.22 -11.16 -8.02
N SER A 357 -16.96 -11.56 -8.04
CA SER A 357 -16.33 -12.14 -6.85
C SER A 357 -16.14 -11.03 -5.83
N ASN A 358 -17.22 -10.60 -5.19
CA ASN A 358 -17.08 -9.74 -4.04
C ASN A 358 -16.76 -10.64 -2.85
N CYS A 359 -15.67 -10.39 -2.24
CA CYS A 359 -15.36 -10.89 -0.94
C CYS A 359 -15.26 -9.68 -0.03
N ASP A 360 -16.18 -9.61 0.87
CA ASP A 360 -16.08 -8.77 2.03
C ASP A 360 -15.13 -9.48 2.99
N ILE A 361 -13.87 -9.40 2.63
CA ILE A 361 -12.84 -10.18 3.29
C ILE A 361 -12.61 -9.68 4.70
N GLU A 362 -12.84 -8.38 4.90
CA GLU A 362 -12.65 -7.73 6.17
C GLU A 362 -13.67 -6.62 6.34
N MET A 363 -14.44 -6.67 7.40
CA MET A 363 -15.41 -5.62 7.73
C MET A 363 -14.76 -4.24 7.86
N GLU A 364 -13.50 -4.19 8.27
CA GLU A 364 -12.74 -2.94 8.40
C GLU A 364 -12.25 -2.38 7.07
N CYS A 365 -12.19 -3.18 6.01
CA CYS A 365 -11.73 -2.76 4.70
C CYS A 365 -12.85 -2.60 3.67
N GLY A 366 -13.92 -3.37 3.79
CA GLY A 366 -15.09 -3.28 2.93
C GLY A 366 -14.84 -3.38 1.44
N SER A 367 -13.71 -3.95 1.05
CA SER A 367 -13.23 -3.94 -0.32
C SER A 367 -13.42 -5.28 -0.97
N GLY A 368 -13.84 -5.27 -2.21
CA GLY A 368 -13.99 -6.47 -3.00
C GLY A 368 -12.76 -6.79 -3.84
N VAL A 369 -12.56 -8.06 -4.11
CA VAL A 369 -11.54 -8.56 -5.02
C VAL A 369 -12.21 -8.90 -6.35
N LEU A 370 -11.83 -8.22 -7.43
CA LEU A 370 -12.31 -8.48 -8.78
C LEU A 370 -11.23 -9.14 -9.62
N SER A 371 -11.63 -10.11 -10.43
CA SER A 371 -10.73 -10.67 -11.43
C SER A 371 -10.57 -9.69 -12.59
N LEU A 372 -9.33 -9.40 -12.99
CA LEU A 372 -9.04 -8.60 -14.19
C LEU A 372 -9.62 -9.18 -15.48
N MET A 373 -9.95 -10.45 -15.50
CA MET A 373 -10.60 -11.04 -16.68
C MET A 373 -11.96 -10.39 -16.98
N TYR A 374 -12.67 -9.94 -15.96
CA TYR A 374 -13.91 -9.20 -16.13
C TYR A 374 -13.68 -7.76 -16.61
N LEU A 375 -12.53 -7.21 -16.33
CA LEU A 375 -12.15 -5.85 -16.70
C LEU A 375 -11.63 -5.75 -18.14
N LYS A 376 -11.26 -6.86 -18.78
CA LYS A 376 -10.84 -6.87 -20.20
C LYS A 376 -11.86 -6.28 -21.15
N SER A 377 -13.15 -6.36 -20.81
CA SER A 377 -14.23 -5.79 -21.60
C SER A 377 -14.59 -4.36 -21.18
N SER A 378 -13.97 -3.82 -20.14
CA SER A 378 -14.25 -2.46 -19.69
C SER A 378 -13.43 -1.45 -20.49
N PRO A 379 -14.07 -0.59 -21.30
CA PRO A 379 -13.38 0.46 -22.04
C PRO A 379 -12.71 1.49 -21.14
N VAL A 380 -13.10 1.56 -19.88
CA VAL A 380 -12.60 2.54 -18.91
C VAL A 380 -11.14 2.28 -18.56
N HIS A 381 -10.75 1.03 -18.39
CA HIS A 381 -9.35 0.70 -18.08
C HIS A 381 -8.41 0.99 -19.24
N ALA A 382 -8.90 0.93 -20.48
CA ALA A 382 -8.12 1.27 -21.67
C ALA A 382 -7.95 2.80 -21.84
N THR A 383 -8.84 3.59 -21.25
CA THR A 383 -8.84 5.06 -21.41
C THR A 383 -8.17 5.81 -20.26
N MET A 384 -7.80 5.14 -19.18
CA MET A 384 -7.11 5.77 -18.04
C MET A 384 -5.61 5.95 -18.25
N TRP A 385 -5.05 5.34 -19.27
CA TRP A 385 -3.64 5.37 -19.67
C TRP A 385 -3.50 5.83 -21.12
#